data_fa4852aae5db80cbf7f11567d64c028c
#
_entry.id   fa4852aae5db80cbf7f11567d64c028c
#
_cell.length_a   1.000
_cell.length_b   1.000
_cell.length_c   1.000
_cell.angle_alpha   90.00
_cell.angle_beta   90.00
_cell.angle_gamma   90.00
#
_symmetry.space_group_name_H-M   'P 1'
#
loop_
_entity.id
_entity.type
_entity.pdbx_description
1 polymer ?
#
loop_
_entity_poly.entity_id
_entity_poly.type
_entity_poly.pdbx_seq_one_letter_code
_entity_poly.pdbx_strand_id
1 'polypeptide(L)'
;MAVPLATTAITGCGNATGGSSGKGSDAKIVIYSNADDEAITAMQNALDNNGYKDKYTFNGFGTSELGGKLLAEGKNIEADMVTMSTFYLDSAQQQNKMFQKLDFPVKTLDKFGDYAAPITSQEGAIIMNTDLMKKHNLSAPTCLKDLTKKEYKGYLAITDVKSSSTAWLLMQALISAYGEKEAQNILKQIYVNAGDHIEDSGSAPLKLCRAGEVAIGFGLRHQAVADKANGQPIDYVDPTEGNFSLTESVAVIDKGKDTNPLAQKMAQCIIEHG
;
A
#
# COMPACT_ATOMS: atom_id res chain seq x y z
N MET A 1 -17.06 33.68 62.32
CA MET A 1 -18.26 33.18 61.62
C MET A 1 -17.85 31.92 60.90
N ALA A 2 -18.25 30.79 61.44
CA ALA A 2 -17.95 29.46 60.89
C ALA A 2 -19.19 28.99 60.11
N VAL A 3 -18.99 28.51 58.89
CA VAL A 3 -20.04 27.89 58.05
C VAL A 3 -19.73 26.39 57.97
N PRO A 4 -20.66 25.50 58.31
CA PRO A 4 -20.42 24.05 58.29
C PRO A 4 -20.64 23.48 56.89
N LEU A 5 -19.70 22.63 56.46
CA LEU A 5 -19.82 21.76 55.27
C LEU A 5 -20.73 20.58 55.59
N ALA A 6 -21.81 20.42 54.86
CA ALA A 6 -22.65 19.24 54.91
C ALA A 6 -22.14 18.21 53.88
N THR A 7 -21.69 17.05 54.38
CA THR A 7 -21.35 15.89 53.58
C THR A 7 -22.62 15.02 53.44
N THR A 8 -23.13 14.89 52.22
CA THR A 8 -24.14 13.90 51.85
C THR A 8 -23.45 12.67 51.27
N ALA A 9 -23.45 11.55 52.02
CA ALA A 9 -23.08 10.26 51.53
C ALA A 9 -24.26 9.65 50.76
N ILE A 10 -24.04 9.34 49.48
CA ILE A 10 -24.97 8.55 48.69
C ILE A 10 -24.37 7.14 48.54
N THR A 11 -24.94 6.20 49.30
CA THR A 11 -24.73 4.76 49.13
C THR A 11 -25.59 4.28 47.98
N GLY A 12 -24.95 4.06 46.82
CA GLY A 12 -25.54 3.35 45.67
C GLY A 12 -24.99 1.95 45.56
N CYS A 13 -25.70 0.93 46.04
CA CYS A 13 -25.46 -0.45 45.65
C CYS A 13 -25.86 -0.66 44.20
N GLY A 14 -24.89 -0.72 43.30
CA GLY A 14 -25.06 -1.12 41.90
C GLY A 14 -24.47 -2.52 41.71
N ASN A 15 -25.34 -3.45 41.42
CA ASN A 15 -25.05 -4.84 41.11
C ASN A 15 -24.19 -4.95 39.86
N ALA A 16 -22.92 -5.35 39.99
CA ALA A 16 -22.03 -5.60 38.85
C ALA A 16 -22.36 -6.98 38.30
N THR A 17 -23.33 -7.05 37.40
CA THR A 17 -23.42 -8.18 36.46
C THR A 17 -22.36 -8.01 35.41
N GLY A 18 -21.32 -8.83 35.45
CA GLY A 18 -20.31 -8.96 34.40
C GLY A 18 -20.95 -9.39 33.09
N GLY A 19 -21.30 -8.43 32.26
CA GLY A 19 -21.64 -8.64 30.86
C GLY A 19 -20.36 -8.71 30.05
N SER A 20 -19.96 -9.90 29.62
CA SER A 20 -19.04 -10.12 28.52
C SER A 20 -19.70 -9.54 27.28
N SER A 21 -19.36 -8.27 26.94
CA SER A 21 -19.74 -7.68 25.67
C SER A 21 -18.83 -8.25 24.59
N GLY A 22 -19.22 -9.39 24.00
CA GLY A 22 -18.77 -9.72 22.65
C GLY A 22 -19.11 -8.53 21.74
N LYS A 23 -18.16 -8.04 20.94
CA LYS A 23 -18.45 -7.03 19.93
C LYS A 23 -19.65 -7.51 19.12
N GLY A 24 -20.78 -6.83 19.21
CA GLY A 24 -22.00 -7.19 18.51
C GLY A 24 -21.78 -7.17 17.01
N SER A 25 -22.62 -7.88 16.27
CA SER A 25 -22.63 -7.98 14.79
C SER A 25 -22.71 -6.67 14.03
N ASP A 26 -22.80 -5.53 14.70
CA ASP A 26 -22.93 -4.18 14.12
C ASP A 26 -21.61 -3.38 14.13
N ALA A 27 -20.51 -3.90 14.69
CA ALA A 27 -19.22 -3.21 14.65
C ALA A 27 -18.64 -3.25 13.25
N LYS A 28 -18.28 -2.07 12.71
CA LYS A 28 -17.62 -1.96 11.39
C LYS A 28 -16.27 -2.66 11.39
N ILE A 29 -15.93 -3.29 10.28
CA ILE A 29 -14.58 -3.82 10.03
C ILE A 29 -13.62 -2.66 9.75
N VAL A 30 -12.54 -2.59 10.50
CA VAL A 30 -11.47 -1.62 10.30
C VAL A 30 -10.42 -2.24 9.38
N ILE A 31 -10.20 -1.63 8.22
CA ILE A 31 -9.25 -2.07 7.20
C ILE A 31 -8.10 -1.06 7.14
N TYR A 32 -6.87 -1.50 7.40
CA TYR A 32 -5.68 -0.71 7.20
C TYR A 32 -5.03 -1.07 5.86
N SER A 33 -4.64 -0.06 5.09
CA SER A 33 -4.14 -0.24 3.72
C SER A 33 -3.01 0.72 3.41
N ASN A 34 -2.00 0.24 2.66
CA ASN A 34 -1.01 1.09 2.00
C ASN A 34 -1.30 1.29 0.51
N ALA A 35 -2.43 0.79 0.02
CA ALA A 35 -2.83 0.92 -1.37
C ALA A 35 -3.11 2.38 -1.74
N ASP A 36 -2.94 2.69 -3.02
CA ASP A 36 -3.33 3.99 -3.57
C ASP A 36 -4.85 4.15 -3.68
N ASP A 37 -5.28 5.37 -3.99
CA ASP A 37 -6.71 5.73 -4.04
C ASP A 37 -7.49 4.90 -5.08
N GLU A 38 -6.84 4.54 -6.21
CA GLU A 38 -7.47 3.76 -7.29
C GLU A 38 -7.75 2.33 -6.81
N ALA A 39 -6.76 1.69 -6.16
CA ALA A 39 -6.89 0.35 -5.61
C ALA A 39 -7.85 0.31 -4.41
N ILE A 40 -7.81 1.30 -3.52
CA ILE A 40 -8.79 1.42 -2.43
C ILE A 40 -10.21 1.55 -3.00
N THR A 41 -10.40 2.38 -4.02
CA THR A 41 -11.71 2.55 -4.67
C THR A 41 -12.21 1.24 -5.30
N ALA A 42 -11.33 0.46 -5.93
CA ALA A 42 -11.70 -0.85 -6.50
C ALA A 42 -12.16 -1.81 -5.39
N MET A 43 -11.40 -1.93 -4.30
CA MET A 43 -11.79 -2.77 -3.16
C MET A 43 -13.09 -2.31 -2.49
N GLN A 44 -13.31 -1.00 -2.35
CA GLN A 44 -14.56 -0.44 -1.83
C GLN A 44 -15.74 -0.77 -2.74
N ASN A 45 -15.59 -0.62 -4.06
CA ASN A 45 -16.63 -0.99 -5.03
C ASN A 45 -16.97 -2.48 -4.95
N ALA A 46 -15.95 -3.34 -4.82
CA ALA A 46 -16.16 -4.78 -4.63
C ALA A 46 -17.00 -5.05 -3.38
N LEU A 47 -16.64 -4.46 -2.26
CA LEU A 47 -17.36 -4.62 -0.99
C LEU A 47 -18.79 -4.05 -1.06
N ASP A 48 -18.95 -2.84 -1.57
CA ASP A 48 -20.25 -2.15 -1.63
C ASP A 48 -21.25 -2.90 -2.51
N ASN A 49 -20.80 -3.36 -3.69
CA ASN A 49 -21.64 -4.10 -4.65
C ASN A 49 -22.03 -5.50 -4.14
N ASN A 50 -21.30 -6.04 -3.15
CA ASN A 50 -21.56 -7.35 -2.56
C ASN A 50 -22.20 -7.28 -1.15
N GLY A 51 -22.83 -6.14 -0.81
CA GLY A 51 -23.68 -6.00 0.37
C GLY A 51 -22.92 -5.67 1.67
N TYR A 52 -21.66 -5.17 1.57
CA TYR A 52 -20.88 -4.73 2.71
C TYR A 52 -20.85 -3.20 2.87
N LYS A 53 -21.61 -2.46 2.07
CA LYS A 53 -21.74 -1.01 2.19
C LYS A 53 -22.03 -0.60 3.63
N ASP A 54 -21.32 0.42 4.11
CA ASP A 54 -21.42 0.96 5.48
C ASP A 54 -20.97 0.02 6.61
N LYS A 55 -20.43 -1.18 6.29
CA LYS A 55 -19.97 -2.18 7.28
C LYS A 55 -18.47 -2.17 7.53
N TYR A 56 -17.72 -1.28 6.89
CA TYR A 56 -16.26 -1.16 7.02
C TYR A 56 -15.78 0.29 7.02
N THR A 57 -14.52 0.48 7.37
CA THR A 57 -13.77 1.72 7.18
C THR A 57 -12.40 1.38 6.62
N PHE A 58 -11.92 2.16 5.63
CA PHE A 58 -10.51 2.12 5.18
C PHE A 58 -9.72 3.25 5.83
N ASN A 59 -8.56 2.92 6.37
CA ASN A 59 -7.57 3.86 6.86
C ASN A 59 -6.29 3.67 6.03
N GLY A 60 -5.90 4.71 5.28
CA GLY A 60 -4.70 4.72 4.45
C GLY A 60 -3.45 5.07 5.25
N PHE A 61 -2.34 4.40 4.95
CA PHE A 61 -1.03 4.61 5.58
C PHE A 61 0.08 4.53 4.52
N GLY A 62 1.22 5.16 4.80
CA GLY A 62 2.45 4.87 4.08
C GLY A 62 2.92 3.43 4.33
N THR A 63 3.60 2.82 3.35
CA THR A 63 4.04 1.40 3.45
C THR A 63 4.89 1.16 4.69
N SER A 64 5.90 1.98 4.93
CA SER A 64 6.80 1.82 6.09
C SER A 64 6.10 2.09 7.42
N GLU A 65 5.18 3.04 7.45
CA GLU A 65 4.36 3.35 8.62
C GLU A 65 3.49 2.16 9.01
N LEU A 66 2.72 1.61 8.05
CA LEU A 66 1.87 0.46 8.30
C LEU A 66 2.68 -0.77 8.68
N GLY A 67 3.80 -1.03 7.99
CA GLY A 67 4.71 -2.13 8.33
C GLY A 67 5.26 -2.01 9.76
N GLY A 68 5.71 -0.82 10.15
CA GLY A 68 6.15 -0.53 11.51
C GLY A 68 5.05 -0.73 12.56
N LYS A 69 3.84 -0.29 12.24
CA LYS A 69 2.64 -0.45 13.11
C LYS A 69 2.28 -1.93 13.33
N LEU A 70 2.31 -2.75 12.26
CA LEU A 70 2.08 -4.19 12.37
C LEU A 70 3.10 -4.88 13.29
N LEU A 71 4.38 -4.51 13.16
CA LEU A 71 5.44 -5.08 13.99
C LEU A 71 5.34 -4.64 15.46
N ALA A 72 4.97 -3.39 15.71
CA ALA A 72 4.90 -2.83 17.06
C ALA A 72 3.66 -3.27 17.83
N GLU A 73 2.50 -3.32 17.19
CA GLU A 73 1.21 -3.56 17.86
C GLU A 73 0.77 -5.03 17.82
N GLY A 74 1.20 -5.78 16.79
CA GLY A 74 0.85 -7.19 16.63
C GLY A 74 -0.67 -7.40 16.66
N LYS A 75 -1.14 -8.42 17.40
CA LYS A 75 -2.58 -8.73 17.53
C LYS A 75 -3.41 -7.63 18.21
N ASN A 76 -2.77 -6.69 18.91
CA ASN A 76 -3.45 -5.57 19.58
C ASN A 76 -3.77 -4.40 18.65
N ILE A 77 -3.34 -4.48 17.39
CA ILE A 77 -3.66 -3.45 16.38
C ILE A 77 -5.18 -3.26 16.26
N GLU A 78 -5.61 -2.03 16.07
CA GLU A 78 -7.05 -1.71 15.95
C GLU A 78 -7.69 -2.37 14.72
N ALA A 79 -6.93 -2.50 13.61
CA ALA A 79 -7.42 -3.10 12.38
C ALA A 79 -7.96 -4.52 12.57
N ASP A 80 -9.00 -4.87 11.84
CA ASP A 80 -9.51 -6.24 11.69
C ASP A 80 -8.93 -6.92 10.44
N MET A 81 -8.59 -6.13 9.42
CA MET A 81 -7.98 -6.56 8.17
C MET A 81 -6.85 -5.61 7.76
N VAL A 82 -5.90 -6.15 7.03
CA VAL A 82 -4.80 -5.36 6.43
C VAL A 82 -4.65 -5.75 4.97
N THR A 83 -4.46 -4.73 4.11
CA THR A 83 -4.02 -4.93 2.72
C THR A 83 -2.70 -4.21 2.51
N MET A 84 -1.64 -4.95 2.18
CA MET A 84 -0.33 -4.41 1.89
C MET A 84 0.60 -5.46 1.26
N SER A 85 1.82 -5.04 0.93
CA SER A 85 2.85 -5.93 0.38
C SER A 85 3.02 -7.18 1.25
N THR A 86 2.95 -8.34 0.59
CA THR A 86 3.09 -9.67 1.22
C THR A 86 4.37 -9.77 2.04
N PHE A 87 5.46 -9.12 1.61
CA PHE A 87 6.73 -9.08 2.35
C PHE A 87 6.55 -8.57 3.79
N TYR A 88 5.78 -7.50 3.97
CA TYR A 88 5.52 -6.94 5.31
C TYR A 88 4.56 -7.82 6.12
N LEU A 89 3.55 -8.43 5.46
CA LEU A 89 2.65 -9.36 6.12
C LEU A 89 3.42 -10.60 6.61
N ASP A 90 4.32 -11.15 5.79
CA ASP A 90 5.16 -12.29 6.17
C ASP A 90 6.06 -11.94 7.35
N SER A 91 6.69 -10.76 7.33
CA SER A 91 7.52 -10.27 8.43
C SER A 91 6.73 -10.13 9.73
N ALA A 92 5.54 -9.55 9.66
CA ALA A 92 4.65 -9.40 10.82
C ALA A 92 4.13 -10.75 11.32
N GLN A 93 3.80 -11.68 10.44
CA GLN A 93 3.39 -13.03 10.81
C GLN A 93 4.52 -13.81 11.47
N GLN A 94 5.73 -13.72 10.93
CA GLN A 94 6.90 -14.39 11.50
C GLN A 94 7.18 -13.89 12.92
N GLN A 95 7.09 -12.60 13.16
CA GLN A 95 7.41 -11.97 14.44
C GLN A 95 6.28 -12.12 15.46
N ASN A 96 5.03 -11.82 15.06
CA ASN A 96 3.91 -11.64 15.98
C ASN A 96 2.85 -12.74 15.91
N LYS A 97 2.88 -13.60 14.87
CA LYS A 97 1.86 -14.64 14.61
C LYS A 97 0.45 -14.06 14.67
N MET A 98 0.26 -12.91 14.03
CA MET A 98 -0.88 -12.02 14.24
C MET A 98 -2.04 -12.24 13.29
N PHE A 99 -1.86 -13.02 12.22
CA PHE A 99 -2.91 -13.23 11.23
C PHE A 99 -3.56 -14.59 11.39
N GLN A 100 -4.86 -14.64 11.13
CA GLN A 100 -5.61 -15.89 11.06
C GLN A 100 -5.30 -16.65 9.78
N LYS A 101 -5.42 -17.96 9.84
CA LYS A 101 -5.59 -18.76 8.65
C LYS A 101 -6.87 -18.34 7.93
N LEU A 102 -6.78 -18.17 6.60
CA LEU A 102 -7.94 -17.87 5.78
C LEU A 102 -8.86 -19.09 5.70
N ASP A 103 -10.19 -18.88 5.80
CA ASP A 103 -11.21 -19.93 5.78
C ASP A 103 -11.80 -20.17 4.38
N PHE A 104 -11.23 -19.53 3.37
CA PHE A 104 -11.60 -19.68 1.95
C PHE A 104 -10.40 -20.13 1.09
N PRO A 105 -10.66 -20.82 -0.04
CA PRO A 105 -9.60 -21.28 -0.91
C PRO A 105 -8.99 -20.12 -1.71
N VAL A 106 -7.65 -20.06 -1.75
CA VAL A 106 -6.91 -19.11 -2.57
C VAL A 106 -6.19 -19.89 -3.68
N LYS A 107 -6.45 -19.53 -4.94
CA LYS A 107 -5.81 -20.12 -6.11
C LYS A 107 -4.76 -19.17 -6.66
N THR A 108 -3.50 -19.55 -6.58
CA THR A 108 -2.36 -18.73 -7.00
C THR A 108 -1.34 -19.56 -7.78
N LEU A 109 -0.53 -18.91 -8.61
CA LEU A 109 0.59 -19.53 -9.30
C LEU A 109 1.75 -19.82 -8.34
N ASP A 110 2.00 -18.90 -7.42
CA ASP A 110 3.02 -19.00 -6.38
C ASP A 110 2.43 -19.48 -5.05
N LYS A 111 3.30 -19.94 -4.15
CA LYS A 111 2.91 -20.35 -2.81
C LYS A 111 2.95 -19.17 -1.86
N PHE A 112 1.84 -18.90 -1.18
CA PHE A 112 1.71 -17.93 -0.12
C PHE A 112 1.43 -18.64 1.21
N GLY A 113 1.65 -17.92 2.33
CA GLY A 113 1.20 -18.38 3.63
C GLY A 113 -0.33 -18.52 3.68
N ASP A 114 -0.85 -19.48 4.41
CA ASP A 114 -2.29 -19.75 4.53
C ASP A 114 -3.08 -18.63 5.24
N TYR A 115 -2.41 -17.58 5.66
CA TYR A 115 -2.92 -16.37 6.32
C TYR A 115 -3.05 -15.15 5.39
N ALA A 116 -2.57 -15.23 4.15
CA ALA A 116 -2.59 -14.11 3.22
C ALA A 116 -3.11 -14.55 1.85
N ALA A 117 -3.94 -13.71 1.24
CA ALA A 117 -4.41 -13.90 -0.13
C ALA A 117 -3.93 -12.76 -1.04
N PRO A 118 -3.24 -13.06 -2.15
CA PRO A 118 -2.80 -12.04 -3.10
C PRO A 118 -3.99 -11.33 -3.75
N ILE A 119 -3.91 -9.99 -3.81
CA ILE A 119 -4.88 -9.13 -4.50
C ILE A 119 -4.32 -8.74 -5.86
N THR A 120 -3.08 -8.22 -5.88
CA THR A 120 -2.42 -7.73 -7.09
C THR A 120 -0.96 -8.14 -7.13
N SER A 121 -0.43 -8.24 -8.35
CA SER A 121 1.01 -8.30 -8.60
C SER A 121 1.40 -7.04 -9.35
N GLN A 122 2.20 -6.19 -8.72
CA GLN A 122 2.60 -4.89 -9.26
C GLN A 122 3.99 -4.96 -9.86
N GLU A 123 4.17 -4.30 -11.00
CA GLU A 123 5.46 -4.15 -11.68
C GLU A 123 5.78 -2.67 -11.83
N GLY A 124 7.08 -2.34 -11.85
CA GLY A 124 7.56 -1.01 -12.13
C GLY A 124 7.63 -0.72 -13.63
N ALA A 125 7.56 0.56 -14.00
CA ALA A 125 7.86 1.02 -15.35
C ALA A 125 8.42 2.43 -15.34
N ILE A 126 9.15 2.80 -16.38
CA ILE A 126 9.48 4.18 -16.66
C ILE A 126 8.25 4.79 -17.35
N ILE A 127 7.72 5.85 -16.78
CA ILE A 127 6.51 6.54 -17.21
C ILE A 127 6.90 7.86 -17.86
N MET A 128 6.24 8.24 -18.94
CA MET A 128 6.54 9.48 -19.66
C MET A 128 5.27 10.27 -19.95
N ASN A 129 5.31 11.58 -19.70
CA ASN A 129 4.35 12.51 -20.29
C ASN A 129 4.82 12.88 -21.70
N THR A 130 4.14 12.37 -22.71
CA THR A 130 4.56 12.51 -24.12
C THR A 130 4.59 13.95 -24.62
N ASP A 131 3.75 14.82 -24.05
CA ASP A 131 3.70 16.24 -24.44
C ASP A 131 4.88 17.01 -23.85
N LEU A 132 5.24 16.75 -22.59
CA LEU A 132 6.42 17.34 -21.96
C LEU A 132 7.71 16.82 -22.58
N MET A 133 7.78 15.52 -22.91
CA MET A 133 8.93 14.94 -23.63
C MET A 133 9.19 15.70 -24.96
N LYS A 134 8.13 15.94 -25.74
CA LYS A 134 8.21 16.72 -26.97
C LYS A 134 8.57 18.19 -26.70
N LYS A 135 7.88 18.83 -25.76
CA LYS A 135 8.06 20.25 -25.42
C LYS A 135 9.51 20.59 -25.04
N HIS A 136 10.14 19.69 -24.28
CA HIS A 136 11.51 19.88 -23.79
C HIS A 136 12.56 19.15 -24.63
N ASN A 137 12.16 18.54 -25.75
CA ASN A 137 13.03 17.79 -26.68
C ASN A 137 13.86 16.71 -25.92
N LEU A 138 13.22 15.99 -24.98
CA LEU A 138 13.85 14.94 -24.21
C LEU A 138 13.81 13.62 -24.97
N SER A 139 14.93 12.87 -24.94
CA SER A 139 14.98 11.52 -25.51
C SER A 139 14.18 10.55 -24.64
N ALA A 140 13.47 9.59 -25.25
CA ALA A 140 12.81 8.55 -24.48
C ALA A 140 13.85 7.62 -23.82
N PRO A 141 13.79 7.38 -22.50
CA PRO A 141 14.65 6.40 -21.84
C PRO A 141 14.26 4.99 -22.27
N THR A 142 15.22 4.08 -22.34
CA THR A 142 15.00 2.66 -22.65
C THR A 142 15.37 1.73 -21.50
N CYS A 143 16.09 2.27 -20.54
CA CYS A 143 16.58 1.54 -19.37
C CYS A 143 16.62 2.45 -18.14
N LEU A 144 16.71 1.84 -16.94
CA LEU A 144 16.77 2.60 -15.68
C LEU A 144 18.03 3.45 -15.58
N LYS A 145 19.15 2.97 -16.14
CA LYS A 145 20.40 3.72 -16.16
C LYS A 145 20.28 5.02 -16.98
N ASP A 146 19.41 5.06 -17.99
CA ASP A 146 19.14 6.28 -18.76
C ASP A 146 18.64 7.42 -17.88
N LEU A 147 17.94 7.13 -16.77
CA LEU A 147 17.42 8.13 -15.83
C LEU A 147 18.54 8.97 -15.17
N THR A 148 19.80 8.55 -15.31
CA THR A 148 20.98 9.31 -14.85
C THR A 148 21.41 10.42 -15.84
N LYS A 149 20.86 10.47 -17.05
CA LYS A 149 21.21 11.47 -18.06
C LYS A 149 20.91 12.88 -17.55
N LYS A 150 21.82 13.80 -17.76
CA LYS A 150 21.71 15.19 -17.29
C LYS A 150 20.51 15.93 -17.87
N GLU A 151 20.04 15.54 -19.06
CA GLU A 151 18.87 16.13 -19.71
C GLU A 151 17.57 15.93 -18.91
N TYR A 152 17.52 14.91 -18.02
CA TYR A 152 16.34 14.62 -17.20
C TYR A 152 16.33 15.35 -15.85
N LYS A 153 17.38 16.14 -15.55
CA LYS A 153 17.45 16.83 -14.26
C LYS A 153 16.30 17.84 -14.11
N GLY A 154 15.52 17.65 -13.06
CA GLY A 154 14.32 18.46 -12.77
C GLY A 154 13.08 18.07 -13.57
N TYR A 155 13.16 17.03 -14.41
CA TYR A 155 12.04 16.47 -15.18
C TYR A 155 11.67 15.05 -14.73
N LEU A 156 12.30 14.54 -13.69
CA LEU A 156 12.17 13.17 -13.21
C LEU A 156 11.52 13.12 -11.83
N ALA A 157 10.55 12.24 -11.63
CA ALA A 157 10.00 11.89 -10.31
C ALA A 157 10.23 10.42 -10.00
N ILE A 158 10.58 10.14 -8.75
CA ILE A 158 10.76 8.78 -8.23
C ILE A 158 10.18 8.66 -6.82
N THR A 159 10.10 7.44 -6.31
CA THR A 159 9.67 7.20 -4.93
C THR A 159 10.85 7.10 -3.97
N ASP A 160 10.64 7.55 -2.72
CA ASP A 160 11.63 7.39 -1.64
C ASP A 160 11.72 5.92 -1.23
N VAL A 161 12.94 5.41 -1.21
CA VAL A 161 13.27 4.02 -0.82
C VAL A 161 12.89 3.69 0.64
N LYS A 162 12.69 4.70 1.48
CA LYS A 162 12.30 4.51 2.88
C LYS A 162 10.78 4.47 3.08
N SER A 163 10.01 5.07 2.15
CA SER A 163 8.59 5.27 2.32
C SER A 163 7.75 4.32 1.47
N SER A 164 8.19 4.00 0.25
CA SER A 164 7.39 3.29 -0.74
C SER A 164 7.98 1.94 -1.15
N SER A 165 7.13 0.91 -1.17
CA SER A 165 7.48 -0.41 -1.74
C SER A 165 7.76 -0.36 -3.25
N THR A 166 7.22 0.60 -3.99
CA THR A 166 7.51 0.80 -5.42
C THR A 166 8.99 1.12 -5.67
N ALA A 167 9.65 1.84 -4.75
CA ALA A 167 11.08 2.10 -4.84
C ALA A 167 11.92 0.80 -4.78
N TRP A 168 11.42 -0.23 -4.10
CA TRP A 168 12.07 -1.54 -4.09
C TRP A 168 12.15 -2.16 -5.48
N LEU A 169 11.13 -1.99 -6.33
CA LEU A 169 11.12 -2.47 -7.71
C LEU A 169 12.28 -1.86 -8.53
N LEU A 170 12.48 -0.54 -8.41
CA LEU A 170 13.61 0.16 -9.02
C LEU A 170 14.95 -0.36 -8.52
N MET A 171 15.10 -0.48 -7.19
CA MET A 171 16.34 -0.95 -6.57
C MET A 171 16.69 -2.37 -7.00
N GLN A 172 15.74 -3.30 -6.97
CA GLN A 172 15.98 -4.69 -7.32
C GLN A 172 16.39 -4.86 -8.78
N ALA A 173 15.74 -4.12 -9.70
CA ALA A 173 16.12 -4.14 -11.11
C ALA A 173 17.56 -3.63 -11.29
N LEU A 174 17.95 -2.53 -10.64
CA LEU A 174 19.31 -2.00 -10.68
C LEU A 174 20.32 -2.98 -10.07
N ILE A 175 20.03 -3.56 -8.90
CA ILE A 175 20.94 -4.50 -8.23
C ILE A 175 21.11 -5.76 -9.07
N SER A 176 20.04 -6.27 -9.63
CA SER A 176 20.08 -7.47 -10.50
C SER A 176 20.93 -7.24 -11.75
N ALA A 177 20.80 -6.08 -12.39
CA ALA A 177 21.47 -5.77 -13.64
C ALA A 177 22.94 -5.35 -13.45
N TYR A 178 23.26 -4.61 -12.39
CA TYR A 178 24.56 -3.94 -12.23
C TYR A 178 25.33 -4.31 -10.95
N GLY A 179 24.72 -5.10 -10.05
CA GLY A 179 25.26 -5.36 -8.71
C GLY A 179 25.12 -4.18 -7.76
N GLU A 180 25.22 -4.43 -6.46
CA GLU A 180 24.90 -3.46 -5.38
C GLU A 180 25.68 -2.14 -5.51
N LYS A 181 27.00 -2.21 -5.75
CA LYS A 181 27.86 -1.00 -5.76
C LYS A 181 27.51 -0.05 -6.89
N GLU A 182 27.31 -0.59 -8.11
CA GLU A 182 26.97 0.23 -9.27
C GLU A 182 25.50 0.68 -9.19
N ALA A 183 24.60 -0.17 -8.71
CA ALA A 183 23.21 0.20 -8.44
C ALA A 183 23.09 1.40 -7.49
N GLN A 184 23.90 1.44 -6.42
CA GLN A 184 23.97 2.60 -5.51
C GLN A 184 24.42 3.88 -6.22
N ASN A 185 25.41 3.78 -7.13
CA ASN A 185 25.89 4.94 -7.88
C ASN A 185 24.83 5.47 -8.83
N ILE A 186 24.17 4.56 -9.57
CA ILE A 186 23.07 4.89 -10.48
C ILE A 186 21.91 5.53 -9.68
N LEU A 187 21.49 4.91 -8.60
CA LEU A 187 20.39 5.40 -7.77
C LEU A 187 20.69 6.81 -7.21
N LYS A 188 21.90 7.05 -6.71
CA LYS A 188 22.30 8.38 -6.26
C LYS A 188 22.17 9.43 -7.36
N GLN A 189 22.57 9.10 -8.59
CA GLN A 189 22.45 10.03 -9.72
C GLN A 189 20.99 10.25 -10.13
N ILE A 190 20.16 9.20 -10.07
CA ILE A 190 18.72 9.31 -10.29
C ILE A 190 18.10 10.27 -9.26
N TYR A 191 18.43 10.14 -7.97
CA TYR A 191 17.99 11.07 -6.92
C TYR A 191 18.44 12.51 -7.16
N VAL A 192 19.68 12.73 -7.66
CA VAL A 192 20.17 14.06 -8.04
C VAL A 192 19.35 14.65 -9.18
N ASN A 193 18.93 13.83 -10.14
CA ASN A 193 18.10 14.27 -11.25
C ASN A 193 16.65 14.55 -10.84
N ALA A 194 16.10 13.77 -9.92
CA ALA A 194 14.75 13.97 -9.38
C ALA A 194 14.66 15.24 -8.51
N GLY A 195 15.72 15.57 -7.75
CA GLY A 195 15.73 16.77 -6.91
C GLY A 195 14.60 16.77 -5.88
N ASP A 196 13.66 17.70 -6.04
CA ASP A 196 12.53 17.87 -5.12
C ASP A 196 11.35 16.92 -5.40
N HIS A 197 11.41 16.14 -6.50
CA HIS A 197 10.35 15.18 -6.90
C HIS A 197 10.66 13.76 -6.42
N ILE A 198 10.93 13.64 -5.13
CA ILE A 198 11.13 12.36 -4.42
C ILE A 198 9.88 12.14 -3.56
N GLU A 199 9.07 11.17 -3.94
CA GLU A 199 7.72 11.02 -3.47
C GLU A 199 7.56 9.85 -2.47
N ASP A 200 6.67 10.00 -1.51
CA ASP A 200 6.42 8.97 -0.48
C ASP A 200 5.49 7.84 -0.95
N SER A 201 4.74 8.05 -2.03
CA SER A 201 3.75 7.10 -2.56
C SER A 201 4.16 6.56 -3.93
N GLY A 202 3.93 5.26 -4.18
CA GLY A 202 4.24 4.60 -5.46
C GLY A 202 3.46 5.15 -6.66
N SER A 203 2.28 5.72 -6.45
CA SER A 203 1.46 6.35 -7.51
C SER A 203 1.80 7.83 -7.75
N ALA A 204 2.55 8.48 -6.86
CA ALA A 204 2.81 9.90 -6.96
C ALA A 204 3.64 10.29 -8.20
N PRO A 205 4.67 9.56 -8.65
CA PRO A 205 5.39 9.90 -9.87
C PRO A 205 4.48 9.98 -11.10
N LEU A 206 3.51 9.07 -11.25
CA LEU A 206 2.52 9.14 -12.33
C LEU A 206 1.59 10.34 -12.15
N LYS A 207 1.13 10.65 -10.92
CA LYS A 207 0.29 11.83 -10.64
C LYS A 207 1.00 13.12 -11.08
N LEU A 208 2.31 13.26 -10.84
CA LEU A 208 3.11 14.40 -11.31
C LEU A 208 3.26 14.43 -12.83
N CYS A 209 3.41 13.26 -13.48
CA CYS A 209 3.38 13.17 -14.93
C CYS A 209 2.02 13.59 -15.51
N ARG A 210 0.90 13.13 -14.94
CA ARG A 210 -0.48 13.50 -15.31
C ARG A 210 -0.69 15.02 -15.17
N ALA A 211 -0.20 15.60 -14.08
CA ALA A 211 -0.30 17.04 -13.81
C ALA A 211 0.57 17.91 -14.74
N GLY A 212 1.51 17.30 -15.47
CA GLY A 212 2.46 18.02 -16.30
C GLY A 212 3.56 18.74 -15.51
N GLU A 213 3.85 18.29 -14.31
CA GLU A 213 4.91 18.83 -13.44
C GLU A 213 6.28 18.23 -13.78
N VAL A 214 6.30 16.92 -14.12
CA VAL A 214 7.50 16.22 -14.58
C VAL A 214 7.25 15.49 -15.89
N ALA A 215 8.30 15.31 -16.68
CA ALA A 215 8.22 14.62 -17.97
C ALA A 215 8.37 13.10 -17.84
N ILE A 216 9.07 12.64 -16.80
CA ILE A 216 9.43 11.23 -16.59
C ILE A 216 9.17 10.87 -15.14
N GLY A 217 8.66 9.65 -14.90
CA GLY A 217 8.53 9.06 -13.58
C GLY A 217 8.95 7.60 -13.59
N PHE A 218 9.33 7.05 -12.43
CA PHE A 218 9.33 5.62 -12.20
C PHE A 218 8.19 5.29 -11.24
N GLY A 219 7.25 4.45 -11.66
CA GLY A 219 6.04 4.15 -10.90
C GLY A 219 5.40 2.83 -11.31
N LEU A 220 4.11 2.69 -11.01
CA LEU A 220 3.36 1.45 -11.22
C LEU A 220 2.93 1.30 -12.68
N ARG A 221 3.37 0.20 -13.32
CA ARG A 221 3.15 -0.10 -14.73
C ARG A 221 1.68 -0.11 -15.11
N HIS A 222 0.84 -0.78 -14.32
CA HIS A 222 -0.59 -0.95 -14.62
C HIS A 222 -1.34 0.39 -14.73
N GLN A 223 -0.97 1.38 -13.90
CA GLN A 223 -1.57 2.72 -13.96
C GLN A 223 -1.21 3.46 -15.25
N ALA A 224 0.05 3.37 -15.68
CA ALA A 224 0.48 3.97 -16.95
C ALA A 224 -0.17 3.28 -18.16
N VAL A 225 -0.36 1.95 -18.11
CA VAL A 225 -1.11 1.19 -19.12
C VAL A 225 -2.55 1.69 -19.22
N ALA A 226 -3.22 1.87 -18.09
CA ALA A 226 -4.60 2.36 -18.06
C ALA A 226 -4.71 3.79 -18.61
N ASP A 227 -3.81 4.68 -18.24
CA ASP A 227 -3.78 6.06 -18.74
C ASP A 227 -3.60 6.12 -20.26
N LYS A 228 -2.63 5.36 -20.78
CA LYS A 228 -2.40 5.25 -22.23
C LYS A 228 -3.63 4.74 -22.96
N ALA A 229 -4.29 3.70 -22.43
CA ALA A 229 -5.51 3.15 -23.00
C ALA A 229 -6.67 4.14 -22.98
N ASN A 230 -6.72 5.04 -21.99
CA ASN A 230 -7.71 6.10 -21.85
C ASN A 230 -7.37 7.38 -22.66
N GLY A 231 -6.31 7.34 -23.48
CA GLY A 231 -5.93 8.46 -24.34
C GLY A 231 -5.25 9.64 -23.62
N GLN A 232 -4.78 9.44 -22.39
CA GLN A 232 -3.97 10.43 -21.69
C GLN A 232 -2.60 10.58 -22.41
N PRO A 233 -1.93 11.74 -22.32
CA PRO A 233 -0.61 11.96 -22.90
C PRO A 233 0.48 11.24 -22.09
N ILE A 234 0.21 9.99 -21.74
CA ILE A 234 1.10 9.12 -20.94
C ILE A 234 1.53 7.93 -21.82
N ASP A 235 2.81 7.64 -21.76
CA ASP A 235 3.41 6.42 -22.30
C ASP A 235 4.32 5.79 -21.26
N TYR A 236 4.74 4.55 -21.49
CA TYR A 236 5.62 3.84 -20.57
C TYR A 236 6.61 2.96 -21.31
N VAL A 237 7.70 2.65 -20.63
CA VAL A 237 8.74 1.74 -21.10
C VAL A 237 9.03 0.71 -20.01
N ASP A 238 8.98 -0.56 -20.39
CA ASP A 238 9.51 -1.64 -19.59
C ASP A 238 11.04 -1.58 -19.69
N PRO A 239 11.78 -1.39 -18.58
CA PRO A 239 13.22 -1.16 -18.63
C PRO A 239 13.97 -2.42 -19.09
N THR A 240 15.02 -2.24 -19.90
CA THR A 240 15.82 -3.35 -20.40
C THR A 240 16.58 -4.11 -19.32
N GLU A 241 16.73 -3.57 -18.12
CA GLU A 241 17.23 -4.27 -16.93
C GLU A 241 16.29 -5.37 -16.43
N GLY A 242 15.07 -5.37 -16.91
CA GLY A 242 13.99 -6.24 -16.46
C GLY A 242 13.15 -5.62 -15.34
N ASN A 243 12.08 -6.33 -15.00
CA ASN A 243 11.14 -5.96 -13.93
C ASN A 243 11.13 -7.00 -12.82
N PHE A 244 10.73 -6.55 -11.65
CA PHE A 244 10.40 -7.38 -10.50
C PHE A 244 8.93 -7.19 -10.15
N SER A 245 8.33 -8.21 -9.56
CA SER A 245 6.94 -8.17 -9.11
C SER A 245 6.88 -7.92 -7.61
N LEU A 246 5.96 -7.08 -7.21
CA LEU A 246 5.59 -6.82 -5.83
C LEU A 246 4.15 -7.26 -5.62
N THR A 247 3.94 -8.29 -4.80
CA THR A 247 2.59 -8.80 -4.51
C THR A 247 2.01 -8.06 -3.31
N GLU A 248 0.82 -7.49 -3.50
CA GLU A 248 -0.02 -6.97 -2.43
C GLU A 248 -1.06 -8.03 -2.05
N SER A 249 -1.27 -8.23 -0.76
CA SER A 249 -2.16 -9.26 -0.23
C SER A 249 -3.08 -8.72 0.85
N VAL A 250 -4.19 -9.41 1.08
CA VAL A 250 -5.07 -9.20 2.23
C VAL A 250 -4.79 -10.23 3.30
N ALA A 251 -4.82 -9.81 4.55
CA ALA A 251 -4.74 -10.67 5.73
C ALA A 251 -5.74 -10.23 6.80
N VAL A 252 -6.21 -11.17 7.62
CA VAL A 252 -7.16 -10.93 8.71
C VAL A 252 -6.44 -11.06 10.05
N ILE A 253 -6.62 -10.06 10.92
CA ILE A 253 -5.98 -10.04 12.24
C ILE A 253 -6.64 -11.08 13.16
N ASP A 254 -5.83 -11.88 13.84
CA ASP A 254 -6.26 -12.85 14.83
C ASP A 254 -6.44 -12.18 16.20
N LYS A 255 -7.66 -11.78 16.50
CA LYS A 255 -8.07 -11.28 17.84
C LYS A 255 -8.65 -12.38 18.73
N GLY A 256 -8.36 -13.64 18.41
CA GLY A 256 -8.89 -14.80 19.14
C GLY A 256 -10.43 -14.85 19.07
N LYS A 257 -11.07 -14.98 20.22
CA LYS A 257 -12.55 -15.00 20.32
C LYS A 257 -13.24 -13.69 19.91
N ASP A 258 -12.49 -12.58 19.90
CA ASP A 258 -13.01 -11.25 19.56
C ASP A 258 -12.80 -10.92 18.06
N THR A 259 -12.27 -11.85 17.26
CA THR A 259 -12.16 -11.67 15.81
C THR A 259 -13.56 -11.62 15.20
N ASN A 260 -13.82 -10.54 14.44
CA ASN A 260 -15.10 -10.41 13.75
C ASN A 260 -15.10 -11.33 12.51
N PRO A 261 -16.01 -12.33 12.43
CA PRO A 261 -16.03 -13.27 11.31
C PRO A 261 -16.37 -12.60 9.96
N LEU A 262 -16.88 -11.37 9.99
CA LEU A 262 -17.15 -10.59 8.78
C LEU A 262 -15.85 -10.23 8.05
N ALA A 263 -14.71 -10.12 8.75
CA ALA A 263 -13.42 -9.82 8.14
C ALA A 263 -13.00 -10.90 7.13
N GLN A 264 -13.16 -12.19 7.43
CA GLN A 264 -12.87 -13.28 6.49
C GLN A 264 -13.74 -13.19 5.23
N LYS A 265 -15.05 -12.93 5.39
CA LYS A 265 -15.97 -12.78 4.27
C LYS A 265 -15.66 -11.58 3.39
N MET A 266 -15.23 -10.45 3.99
CA MET A 266 -14.80 -9.27 3.24
C MET A 266 -13.46 -9.51 2.54
N ALA A 267 -12.51 -10.21 3.16
CA ALA A 267 -11.27 -10.62 2.52
C ALA A 267 -11.54 -11.49 1.29
N GLN A 268 -12.41 -12.50 1.41
CA GLN A 268 -12.84 -13.31 0.28
C GLN A 268 -13.50 -12.48 -0.81
N CYS A 269 -14.39 -11.55 -0.46
CA CYS A 269 -15.07 -10.67 -1.40
C CYS A 269 -14.07 -9.81 -2.21
N ILE A 270 -13.04 -9.26 -1.55
CA ILE A 270 -11.98 -8.51 -2.25
C ILE A 270 -11.24 -9.40 -3.25
N ILE A 271 -10.95 -10.66 -2.89
CA ILE A 271 -10.24 -11.59 -3.79
C ILE A 271 -11.10 -12.02 -4.99
N GLU A 272 -12.40 -12.14 -4.80
CA GLU A 272 -13.31 -12.62 -5.85
C GLU A 272 -13.81 -11.50 -6.79
N HIS A 273 -13.84 -10.25 -6.32
CA HIS A 273 -14.52 -9.14 -6.99
C HIS A 273 -13.74 -7.82 -7.02
N GLY A 274 -12.57 -7.75 -6.38
CA GLY A 274 -11.73 -6.55 -6.30
C GLY A 274 -10.79 -6.31 -7.47
#